data_87bba0e6795be4584cf666bf93236922
#
_entry.id   87bba0e6795be4584cf666bf93236922
#
_cell.length_a   1.000
_cell.length_b   1.000
_cell.length_c   1.000
_cell.angle_alpha   90.00
_cell.angle_beta   90.00
_cell.angle_gamma   90.00
#
_symmetry.space_group_name_H-M   'P 1'
#
loop_
_entity.id
_entity.type
_entity.pdbx_description
1 polymer ?
#
loop_
_entity_poly.entity_id
_entity_poly.type
_entity_poly.pdbx_seq_one_letter_code
_entity_poly.pdbx_strand_id
1 'polypeptide(L)'
;MAALESVQKQYGDVISHGTGLEVRLGNPERYVDYIMNINEDKIPGVESLWYEIDYQEFKKAYETGSRICPCLFANTNKRDSKDCKELFDKMLPPFLGEERAKKLRPALDKLLGQLPAGATVKQVGTMTSRNELDIMRLVIMFKDWDSVTTGLTAIGWQGDVAAVKSSLIQWMGTGNIAVNIDLGENGVLPKVGFEVFSPYNNPVLVDLFINRLEDLGLCLKEKGEALRRWIRILPDGNPFIMARINYYKLNYKDGKITEAKAYIEQSPYRYHTYFDYYDRPERLDIELTNGKIVFPLKKVKALLAEFAESRGKIVRLFGTAGYDDLEQVLESCRTLGLESVVEPYADKNRWVMDNKNYAELQNVLEEADKNGIEKLILAESRKDAPDLEHIKAAGEILKNWKGKTKFEIESCFSRLLAYLGGEDPKKNPNRGIERGCEAGRSFFAVRSDGSFVPCLELDGAGEHDTVVHYWEESQTLKKLRQRIMHSEKCDSCPYKRRCLPCPKITVCNSALF
;
A
#
# COMPACT_ATOMS: atom_id res chain seq x y z
N MET A 1 27.22 7.24 12.79
CA MET A 1 27.85 5.94 12.48
C MET A 1 28.22 5.23 13.79
N ALA A 2 29.23 5.63 14.57
CA ALA A 2 29.62 4.94 15.83
C ALA A 2 28.48 4.64 16.80
N ALA A 3 27.48 5.49 16.84
CA ALA A 3 26.29 5.33 17.64
C ALA A 3 25.37 4.20 17.15
N LEU A 4 25.18 4.09 15.85
CA LEU A 4 24.43 2.99 15.23
C LEU A 4 25.17 1.66 15.38
N GLU A 5 26.50 1.68 15.27
CA GLU A 5 27.34 0.51 15.53
C GLU A 5 27.23 0.03 16.97
N SER A 6 27.11 0.95 17.94
CA SER A 6 26.92 0.61 19.36
C SER A 6 25.55 -0.05 19.60
N VAL A 7 24.48 0.49 19.00
CA VAL A 7 23.13 -0.12 19.06
C VAL A 7 23.14 -1.49 18.40
N GLN A 8 23.74 -1.60 17.23
CA GLN A 8 23.84 -2.86 16.50
C GLN A 8 24.67 -3.91 17.27
N LYS A 9 25.71 -3.48 17.97
CA LYS A 9 26.53 -4.34 18.83
C LYS A 9 25.79 -4.79 20.09
N GLN A 10 24.96 -3.93 20.67
CA GLN A 10 24.15 -4.22 21.87
C GLN A 10 22.96 -5.15 21.57
N TYR A 11 22.39 -5.04 20.36
CA TYR A 11 21.23 -5.79 19.89
C TYR A 11 21.51 -6.63 18.65
N GLY A 12 22.80 -6.92 18.39
CA GLY A 12 23.31 -7.43 17.12
C GLY A 12 22.83 -8.80 16.67
N ASP A 13 22.24 -9.59 17.57
CA ASP A 13 21.61 -10.86 17.22
C ASP A 13 20.11 -10.71 16.91
N VAL A 14 19.60 -9.48 17.01
CA VAL A 14 18.21 -9.17 16.67
C VAL A 14 18.15 -8.80 15.19
N ILE A 15 17.74 -9.72 14.36
CA ILE A 15 17.58 -9.50 12.93
C ILE A 15 16.43 -8.52 12.73
N SER A 16 16.78 -7.27 12.46
CA SER A 16 15.81 -6.25 12.06
C SER A 16 15.34 -6.51 10.64
N HIS A 17 14.03 -6.68 10.44
CA HIS A 17 13.44 -6.76 9.12
C HIS A 17 13.24 -5.39 8.45
N GLY A 18 13.40 -4.32 9.21
CA GLY A 18 13.33 -2.94 8.71
C GLY A 18 13.88 -1.97 9.75
N THR A 19 14.56 -0.95 9.27
CA THR A 19 15.02 0.17 10.08
C THR A 19 14.47 1.47 9.53
N GLY A 20 14.02 2.34 10.42
CA GLY A 20 13.47 3.63 10.06
C GLY A 20 14.04 4.73 10.95
N LEU A 21 13.82 5.95 10.50
CA LEU A 21 14.18 7.15 11.23
C LEU A 21 12.94 8.05 11.36
N GLU A 22 12.68 8.55 12.57
CA GLU A 22 11.71 9.61 12.79
C GLU A 22 12.42 10.96 12.70
N VAL A 23 11.97 11.84 11.83
CA VAL A 23 12.50 13.19 11.63
C VAL A 23 11.46 14.21 12.05
N ARG A 24 11.74 15.04 13.05
CA ARG A 24 10.90 16.17 13.46
C ARG A 24 11.12 17.35 12.51
N LEU A 25 10.13 17.68 11.69
CA LEU A 25 10.32 18.57 10.56
C LEU A 25 10.47 20.04 10.95
N GLY A 26 9.70 20.51 11.92
CA GLY A 26 9.74 21.90 12.40
C GLY A 26 10.84 22.21 13.45
N ASN A 27 11.60 21.20 13.89
CA ASN A 27 12.64 21.36 14.90
C ASN A 27 13.99 21.67 14.23
N PRO A 28 14.75 22.71 14.64
CA PRO A 28 16.06 23.01 14.09
C PRO A 28 17.16 22.00 14.43
N GLU A 29 16.95 21.20 15.45
CA GLU A 29 17.93 20.18 15.85
C GLU A 29 18.13 19.12 14.76
N ARG A 30 19.39 18.73 14.57
CA ARG A 30 19.82 17.79 13.52
C ARG A 30 19.91 16.35 14.03
N TYR A 31 18.97 15.93 14.84
CA TYR A 31 18.88 14.54 15.28
C TYR A 31 17.65 13.84 14.73
N VAL A 32 17.70 12.53 14.76
CA VAL A 32 16.61 11.64 14.34
C VAL A 32 16.43 10.57 15.42
N ASP A 33 15.20 10.17 15.64
CA ASP A 33 14.89 9.02 16.47
C ASP A 33 14.99 7.75 15.62
N TYR A 34 15.52 6.68 16.19
CA TYR A 34 15.80 5.43 15.48
C TYR A 34 14.71 4.40 15.73
N ILE A 35 14.26 3.74 14.69
CA ILE A 35 13.18 2.77 14.74
C ILE A 35 13.66 1.45 14.16
N MET A 36 13.44 0.35 14.88
CA MET A 36 13.76 -1.01 14.44
C MET A 36 12.51 -1.88 14.50
N ASN A 37 12.32 -2.67 13.46
CA ASN A 37 11.33 -3.73 13.47
C ASN A 37 11.98 -5.07 13.81
N ILE A 38 11.38 -5.77 14.74
CA ILE A 38 11.79 -7.10 15.14
C ILE A 38 10.59 -8.02 14.96
N ASN A 39 10.73 -9.01 14.09
CA ASN A 39 9.74 -10.07 14.02
C ASN A 39 9.99 -11.03 15.18
N GLU A 40 9.10 -11.03 16.13
CA GLU A 40 9.05 -12.05 17.17
C GLU A 40 7.77 -12.89 17.01
N ASP A 41 7.90 -14.09 16.48
CA ASP A 41 6.83 -15.09 16.42
C ASP A 41 6.40 -15.59 17.81
N LYS A 42 7.01 -15.06 18.88
CA LYS A 42 6.91 -15.60 20.23
C LYS A 42 5.75 -15.06 21.05
N ILE A 43 5.16 -13.93 20.66
CA ILE A 43 4.01 -13.38 21.39
C ILE A 43 2.74 -13.65 20.59
N PRO A 44 1.88 -14.57 21.01
CA PRO A 44 0.65 -14.89 20.30
C PRO A 44 -0.22 -13.63 20.10
N GLY A 45 -0.52 -13.32 18.85
CA GLY A 45 -1.35 -12.18 18.47
C GLY A 45 -0.62 -10.87 18.22
N VAL A 46 0.70 -10.87 18.36
CA VAL A 46 1.57 -9.76 17.94
C VAL A 46 2.18 -10.13 16.59
N GLU A 47 1.96 -9.28 15.59
CA GLU A 47 2.50 -9.47 14.25
C GLU A 47 3.96 -9.06 14.16
N SER A 48 4.32 -7.98 14.82
CA SER A 48 5.69 -7.49 14.88
C SER A 48 5.90 -6.55 16.06
N LEU A 49 7.13 -6.48 16.53
CA LEU A 49 7.56 -5.53 17.55
C LEU A 49 8.40 -4.43 16.91
N TRP A 50 8.17 -3.20 17.36
CA TRP A 50 8.95 -2.05 16.97
C TRP A 50 9.58 -1.41 18.20
N TYR A 51 10.84 -1.06 18.07
CA TYR A 51 11.59 -0.31 19.07
C TYR A 51 11.85 1.09 18.52
N GLU A 52 11.48 2.10 19.28
CA GLU A 52 11.83 3.50 18.99
C GLU A 52 12.82 3.97 20.05
N ILE A 53 13.98 4.42 19.60
CA ILE A 53 15.04 4.94 20.45
C ILE A 53 15.13 6.43 20.17
N ASP A 54 14.68 7.24 21.13
CA ASP A 54 14.83 8.69 21.05
C ASP A 54 16.32 9.07 21.10
N TYR A 55 16.74 9.98 20.24
CA TYR A 55 18.13 10.43 20.17
C TYR A 55 18.68 10.92 21.51
N GLN A 56 17.87 11.63 22.29
CA GLN A 56 18.30 12.18 23.60
C GLN A 56 18.61 11.06 24.60
N GLU A 57 17.81 10.01 24.64
CA GLU A 57 18.07 8.81 25.44
C GLU A 57 19.30 8.08 24.96
N PHE A 58 19.45 7.96 23.65
CA PHE A 58 20.64 7.38 23.05
C PHE A 58 21.91 8.15 23.45
N LYS A 59 21.90 9.49 23.30
CA LYS A 59 23.00 10.37 23.66
C LYS A 59 23.36 10.22 25.13
N LYS A 60 22.37 10.27 26.04
CA LYS A 60 22.53 10.08 27.46
C LYS A 60 23.16 8.72 27.79
N ALA A 61 22.63 7.65 27.20
CA ALA A 61 23.15 6.30 27.40
C ALA A 61 24.61 6.17 26.93
N TYR A 62 24.95 6.77 25.80
CA TYR A 62 26.30 6.80 25.25
C TYR A 62 27.27 7.56 26.18
N GLU A 63 26.87 8.73 26.67
CA GLU A 63 27.69 9.57 27.57
C GLU A 63 27.88 8.96 28.97
N THR A 64 26.89 8.25 29.49
CA THR A 64 26.89 7.72 30.86
C THR A 64 27.20 6.23 30.95
N GLY A 65 27.26 5.51 29.85
CA GLY A 65 27.36 4.04 29.82
C GLY A 65 26.10 3.34 30.37
N SER A 66 24.98 4.06 30.50
CA SER A 66 23.72 3.49 30.97
C SER A 66 23.04 2.67 29.86
N ARG A 67 22.09 1.81 30.25
CA ARG A 67 21.27 1.06 29.25
C ARG A 67 20.29 1.98 28.56
N ILE A 68 20.11 1.76 27.25
CA ILE A 68 19.06 2.39 26.47
C ILE A 68 17.72 1.76 26.87
N CYS A 69 16.72 2.60 27.14
CA CYS A 69 15.35 2.18 27.39
C CYS A 69 14.48 2.61 26.20
N PRO A 70 14.22 1.76 25.23
CA PRO A 70 13.43 2.12 24.05
C PRO A 70 11.94 2.23 24.38
N CYS A 71 11.20 2.99 23.58
CA CYS A 71 9.77 2.80 23.48
C CYS A 71 9.50 1.50 22.71
N LEU A 72 8.53 0.74 23.14
CA LEU A 72 8.13 -0.51 22.53
C LEU A 72 6.77 -0.34 21.89
N PHE A 73 6.62 -0.79 20.65
CA PHE A 73 5.35 -0.79 19.94
C PHE A 73 5.08 -2.19 19.40
N ALA A 74 3.92 -2.75 19.72
CA ALA A 74 3.47 -4.02 19.20
C ALA A 74 2.39 -3.80 18.14
N ASN A 75 2.61 -4.31 16.93
CA ASN A 75 1.57 -4.39 15.92
C ASN A 75 0.62 -5.54 16.27
N THR A 76 -0.66 -5.22 16.27
CA THR A 76 -1.74 -6.19 16.40
C THR A 76 -2.36 -6.41 15.03
N ASN A 77 -2.82 -7.60 14.72
CA ASN A 77 -3.43 -7.91 13.42
C ASN A 77 -4.81 -7.26 13.25
N LYS A 78 -4.92 -5.93 13.37
CA LYS A 78 -6.16 -5.13 13.19
C LYS A 78 -7.36 -5.77 13.89
N ARG A 79 -7.19 -6.16 15.14
CA ARG A 79 -8.21 -6.87 15.91
C ARG A 79 -9.32 -5.94 16.38
N ASP A 80 -10.52 -6.47 16.46
CA ASP A 80 -11.63 -5.76 17.08
C ASP A 80 -11.38 -5.52 18.58
N SER A 81 -12.24 -4.73 19.23
CA SER A 81 -12.06 -4.35 20.62
C SER A 81 -12.09 -5.55 21.59
N LYS A 82 -12.79 -6.63 21.25
CA LYS A 82 -12.90 -7.84 22.09
C LYS A 82 -11.62 -8.66 22.03
N ASP A 83 -11.09 -8.89 20.83
CA ASP A 83 -9.83 -9.60 20.62
C ASP A 83 -8.66 -8.83 21.23
N CYS A 84 -8.69 -7.48 21.15
CA CYS A 84 -7.69 -6.63 21.77
C CYS A 84 -7.65 -6.77 23.29
N LYS A 85 -8.78 -6.94 23.94
CA LYS A 85 -8.84 -7.07 25.40
C LYS A 85 -8.04 -8.27 25.90
N GLU A 86 -8.23 -9.44 25.29
CA GLU A 86 -7.49 -10.65 25.63
C GLU A 86 -5.99 -10.52 25.34
N LEU A 87 -5.67 -9.89 24.21
CA LEU A 87 -4.28 -9.62 23.81
C LEU A 87 -3.58 -8.71 24.83
N PHE A 88 -4.24 -7.66 25.29
CA PHE A 88 -3.70 -6.73 26.26
C PHE A 88 -3.51 -7.33 27.64
N ASP A 89 -4.33 -8.30 28.05
CA ASP A 89 -4.11 -9.04 29.29
C ASP A 89 -2.78 -9.77 29.28
N LYS A 90 -2.35 -10.25 28.13
CA LYS A 90 -1.09 -10.97 27.94
C LYS A 90 0.12 -10.06 27.69
N MET A 91 -0.10 -8.91 27.07
CA MET A 91 0.97 -8.00 26.62
C MET A 91 1.35 -6.93 27.64
N LEU A 92 0.35 -6.29 28.28
CA LEU A 92 0.62 -5.10 29.07
C LEU A 92 1.55 -5.35 30.27
N PRO A 93 1.40 -6.43 31.05
CA PRO A 93 2.29 -6.65 32.18
C PRO A 93 3.77 -6.79 31.80
N PRO A 94 4.15 -7.58 30.77
CA PRO A 94 5.53 -7.64 30.32
C PRO A 94 6.07 -6.32 29.76
N PHE A 95 5.20 -5.51 29.12
CA PHE A 95 5.61 -4.25 28.49
C PHE A 95 5.73 -3.09 29.45
N LEU A 96 4.80 -2.97 30.39
CA LEU A 96 4.69 -1.82 31.30
C LEU A 96 5.14 -2.13 32.74
N GLY A 97 5.21 -3.40 33.09
CA GLY A 97 5.26 -3.87 34.46
C GLY A 97 3.85 -3.97 35.08
N GLU A 98 3.67 -4.90 36.00
CA GLU A 98 2.37 -5.25 36.62
C GLU A 98 1.61 -4.06 37.19
N GLU A 99 2.30 -3.23 37.97
CA GLU A 99 1.66 -2.09 38.65
C GLU A 99 1.11 -1.04 37.68
N ARG A 100 1.85 -0.74 36.60
CA ARG A 100 1.42 0.23 35.59
C ARG A 100 0.32 -0.33 34.71
N ALA A 101 0.46 -1.59 34.30
CA ALA A 101 -0.58 -2.28 33.55
C ALA A 101 -1.90 -2.26 34.30
N LYS A 102 -1.88 -2.51 35.62
CA LYS A 102 -3.05 -2.46 36.50
C LYS A 102 -3.67 -1.06 36.58
N LYS A 103 -2.85 0.00 36.65
CA LYS A 103 -3.34 1.39 36.68
C LYS A 103 -3.99 1.84 35.38
N LEU A 104 -3.39 1.48 34.24
CA LEU A 104 -3.88 1.88 32.93
C LEU A 104 -5.08 1.06 32.45
N ARG A 105 -5.27 -0.14 33.00
CA ARG A 105 -6.29 -1.08 32.57
C ARG A 105 -7.72 -0.53 32.55
N PRO A 106 -8.22 0.18 33.59
CA PRO A 106 -9.57 0.73 33.57
C PRO A 106 -9.82 1.74 32.44
N ALA A 107 -8.82 2.61 32.18
CA ALA A 107 -8.90 3.59 31.10
C ALA A 107 -8.90 2.92 29.72
N LEU A 108 -8.07 1.87 29.55
CA LEU A 108 -8.00 1.08 28.34
C LEU A 108 -9.31 0.33 28.06
N ASP A 109 -9.87 -0.36 29.06
CA ASP A 109 -11.13 -1.09 28.93
C ASP A 109 -12.28 -0.16 28.56
N LYS A 110 -12.30 1.03 29.17
CA LYS A 110 -13.27 2.07 28.83
C LYS A 110 -13.10 2.52 27.37
N LEU A 111 -11.88 2.84 26.95
CA LEU A 111 -11.60 3.26 25.57
C LEU A 111 -12.04 2.19 24.57
N LEU A 112 -11.60 0.93 24.77
CA LEU A 112 -11.95 -0.17 23.87
C LEU A 112 -13.45 -0.41 23.78
N GLY A 113 -14.17 -0.26 24.91
CA GLY A 113 -15.63 -0.40 24.94
C GLY A 113 -16.38 0.72 24.24
N GLN A 114 -15.73 1.86 23.99
CA GLN A 114 -16.30 3.03 23.34
C GLN A 114 -15.91 3.18 21.88
N LEU A 115 -15.02 2.35 21.36
CA LEU A 115 -14.66 2.39 19.94
C LEU A 115 -15.87 2.06 19.04
N PRO A 116 -16.08 2.84 17.97
CA PRO A 116 -17.16 2.55 17.03
C PRO A 116 -16.90 1.23 16.28
N ALA A 117 -17.98 0.63 15.81
CA ALA A 117 -17.91 -0.58 14.99
C ALA A 117 -17.01 -0.35 13.76
N GLY A 118 -16.09 -1.27 13.50
CA GLY A 118 -15.11 -1.19 12.40
C GLY A 118 -13.83 -0.40 12.73
N ALA A 119 -13.74 0.25 13.88
CA ALA A 119 -12.46 0.75 14.36
C ALA A 119 -11.60 -0.41 14.89
N THR A 120 -10.32 -0.42 14.53
CA THR A 120 -9.41 -1.50 14.93
C THR A 120 -8.13 -0.94 15.53
N VAL A 121 -7.61 -1.58 16.57
CA VAL A 121 -6.31 -1.19 17.15
C VAL A 121 -5.20 -1.83 16.32
N LYS A 122 -4.46 -1.01 15.62
CA LYS A 122 -3.32 -1.45 14.79
C LYS A 122 -2.06 -1.67 15.61
N GLN A 123 -1.82 -0.79 16.59
CA GLN A 123 -0.58 -0.80 17.34
C GLN A 123 -0.80 -0.32 18.79
N VAL A 124 -0.03 -0.89 19.67
CA VAL A 124 0.06 -0.49 21.08
C VAL A 124 1.50 -0.23 21.43
N GLY A 125 1.77 0.87 22.12
CA GLY A 125 3.13 1.24 22.49
C GLY A 125 3.28 1.78 23.89
N THR A 126 4.52 1.70 24.38
CA THR A 126 4.98 2.37 25.60
C THR A 126 5.68 3.67 25.25
N MET A 127 5.78 4.59 26.21
CA MET A 127 6.49 5.85 26.06
C MET A 127 7.72 5.92 26.99
N THR A 128 8.31 4.77 27.24
CA THR A 128 9.37 4.56 28.25
C THR A 128 10.62 5.39 28.00
N SER A 129 11.05 5.57 26.75
CA SER A 129 12.22 6.40 26.42
C SER A 129 12.03 7.88 26.76
N ARG A 130 10.79 8.34 26.86
CA ARG A 130 10.44 9.76 27.10
C ARG A 130 10.16 10.07 28.58
N ASN A 131 10.48 9.17 29.50
CA ASN A 131 10.08 9.23 30.90
C ASN A 131 8.55 9.36 31.12
N GLU A 132 7.75 9.12 30.11
CA GLU A 132 6.28 9.11 30.20
C GLU A 132 5.82 7.68 30.52
N LEU A 133 6.24 7.20 31.69
CA LEU A 133 6.09 5.80 32.07
C LEU A 133 4.64 5.37 32.35
N ASP A 134 3.79 6.33 32.66
CA ASP A 134 2.36 6.10 32.96
C ASP A 134 1.44 6.38 31.76
N ILE A 135 2.04 6.46 30.56
CA ILE A 135 1.32 6.68 29.30
C ILE A 135 1.54 5.49 28.37
N MET A 136 0.46 5.02 27.78
CA MET A 136 0.51 4.12 26.63
C MET A 136 -0.01 4.83 25.39
N ARG A 137 0.51 4.44 24.22
CA ARG A 137 0.04 4.91 22.92
C ARG A 137 -0.71 3.82 22.19
N LEU A 138 -1.83 4.17 21.63
CA LEU A 138 -2.62 3.33 20.74
C LEU A 138 -2.62 3.95 19.35
N VAL A 139 -2.44 3.14 18.31
CA VAL A 139 -2.72 3.52 16.94
C VAL A 139 -4.02 2.83 16.53
N ILE A 140 -5.05 3.63 16.30
CA ILE A 140 -6.38 3.14 15.96
C ILE A 140 -6.65 3.46 14.50
N MET A 141 -7.07 2.46 13.75
CA MET A 141 -7.50 2.60 12.36
C MET A 141 -9.00 2.85 12.31
N PHE A 142 -9.39 3.90 11.62
CA PHE A 142 -10.76 4.24 11.32
C PHE A 142 -11.03 4.11 9.82
N LYS A 143 -12.22 3.71 9.46
CA LYS A 143 -12.65 3.51 8.08
C LYS A 143 -12.68 4.81 7.26
N ASP A 144 -13.14 5.89 7.90
CA ASP A 144 -13.38 7.20 7.30
C ASP A 144 -13.39 8.30 8.35
N TRP A 145 -13.54 9.56 7.92
CA TRP A 145 -13.58 10.72 8.80
C TRP A 145 -14.80 10.76 9.73
N ASP A 146 -15.91 10.18 9.33
CA ASP A 146 -17.11 10.15 10.19
C ASP A 146 -16.90 9.16 11.34
N SER A 147 -16.24 8.04 11.06
CA SER A 147 -15.79 7.10 12.09
C SER A 147 -14.75 7.71 13.04
N VAL A 148 -13.80 8.53 12.53
CA VAL A 148 -12.85 9.30 13.37
C VAL A 148 -13.63 10.25 14.27
N THR A 149 -14.54 11.03 13.71
CA THR A 149 -15.35 11.99 14.47
C THR A 149 -16.12 11.31 15.58
N THR A 150 -16.86 10.26 15.24
CA THR A 150 -17.63 9.47 16.20
C THR A 150 -16.72 8.84 17.25
N GLY A 151 -15.59 8.26 16.82
CA GLY A 151 -14.65 7.58 17.69
C GLY A 151 -13.98 8.51 18.69
N LEU A 152 -13.40 9.61 18.26
CA LEU A 152 -12.74 10.57 19.14
C LEU A 152 -13.72 11.15 20.19
N THR A 153 -14.96 11.46 19.78
CA THR A 153 -16.00 11.90 20.69
C THR A 153 -16.37 10.80 21.70
N ALA A 154 -16.57 9.57 21.23
CA ALA A 154 -16.98 8.45 22.06
C ALA A 154 -15.95 8.09 23.14
N ILE A 155 -14.65 8.09 22.79
CA ILE A 155 -13.56 7.81 23.76
C ILE A 155 -13.28 8.98 24.71
N GLY A 156 -14.05 10.07 24.62
CA GLY A 156 -13.97 11.21 25.52
C GLY A 156 -12.79 12.15 25.25
N TRP A 157 -12.25 12.17 24.01
CA TRP A 157 -11.26 13.18 23.65
C TRP A 157 -11.88 14.58 23.69
N GLN A 158 -11.22 15.50 24.39
CA GLN A 158 -11.76 16.83 24.71
C GLN A 158 -11.46 17.90 23.64
N GLY A 159 -10.83 17.52 22.53
CA GLY A 159 -10.53 18.45 21.45
C GLY A 159 -11.71 18.69 20.51
N ASP A 160 -11.59 19.70 19.65
CA ASP A 160 -12.57 20.02 18.61
C ASP A 160 -12.39 19.09 17.41
N VAL A 161 -13.24 18.05 17.34
CA VAL A 161 -13.20 17.06 16.25
C VAL A 161 -13.53 17.68 14.90
N ALA A 162 -14.42 18.68 14.84
CA ALA A 162 -14.76 19.35 13.59
C ALA A 162 -13.57 20.18 13.06
N ALA A 163 -12.86 20.84 13.94
CA ALA A 163 -11.64 21.56 13.59
C ALA A 163 -10.53 20.61 13.13
N VAL A 164 -10.40 19.43 13.75
CA VAL A 164 -9.48 18.37 13.28
C VAL A 164 -9.83 17.95 11.85
N LYS A 165 -11.09 17.59 11.61
CA LYS A 165 -11.55 17.16 10.29
C LYS A 165 -11.27 18.24 9.24
N SER A 166 -11.64 19.48 9.50
CA SER A 166 -11.42 20.58 8.56
C SER A 166 -9.94 20.87 8.30
N SER A 167 -9.08 20.71 9.31
CA SER A 167 -7.64 20.95 9.19
C SER A 167 -6.90 19.85 8.41
N LEU A 168 -7.36 18.61 8.49
CA LEU A 168 -6.61 17.45 8.02
C LEU A 168 -7.21 16.74 6.80
N ILE A 169 -8.48 16.96 6.47
CA ILE A 169 -9.17 16.24 5.38
C ILE A 169 -8.46 16.40 4.03
N GLN A 170 -7.90 17.56 3.76
CA GLN A 170 -7.14 17.85 2.54
C GLN A 170 -5.83 17.04 2.43
N TRP A 171 -5.32 16.49 3.55
CA TRP A 171 -4.05 15.79 3.61
C TRP A 171 -4.21 14.27 3.55
N MET A 172 -5.33 13.75 4.01
CA MET A 172 -5.49 12.33 4.33
C MET A 172 -6.43 11.58 3.39
N GLY A 173 -6.95 12.21 2.37
CA GLY A 173 -7.90 11.54 1.47
C GLY A 173 -9.13 10.97 2.18
N THR A 174 -9.81 10.01 1.55
CA THR A 174 -11.07 9.41 2.04
C THR A 174 -10.93 7.98 2.57
N GLY A 175 -9.71 7.43 2.58
CA GLY A 175 -9.45 6.04 2.97
C GLY A 175 -9.28 5.85 4.48
N ASN A 176 -8.78 4.69 4.87
CA ASN A 176 -8.49 4.35 6.26
C ASN A 176 -7.56 5.38 6.91
N ILE A 177 -7.93 5.84 8.10
CA ILE A 177 -7.24 6.89 8.83
C ILE A 177 -6.63 6.30 10.11
N ALA A 178 -5.33 6.42 10.26
CA ALA A 178 -4.62 6.01 11.47
C ALA A 178 -4.52 7.19 12.44
N VAL A 179 -5.01 6.98 13.65
CA VAL A 179 -5.00 7.98 14.72
C VAL A 179 -4.20 7.46 15.91
N ASN A 180 -3.17 8.20 16.27
CA ASN A 180 -2.36 7.93 17.47
C ASN A 180 -2.98 8.64 18.67
N ILE A 181 -3.28 7.88 19.70
CA ILE A 181 -3.92 8.34 20.92
C ILE A 181 -3.02 7.99 22.10
N ASP A 182 -2.69 8.98 22.90
CA ASP A 182 -1.99 8.80 24.16
C ASP A 182 -3.01 8.62 25.28
N LEU A 183 -2.90 7.51 26.03
CA LEU A 183 -3.79 7.11 27.09
C LEU A 183 -3.06 7.11 28.43
N GLY A 184 -3.52 7.90 29.37
CA GLY A 184 -3.09 7.90 30.77
C GLY A 184 -4.12 7.24 31.68
N GLU A 185 -3.82 7.17 32.97
CA GLU A 185 -4.71 6.61 34.00
C GLU A 185 -6.09 7.28 34.03
N ASN A 186 -6.15 8.59 33.76
CA ASN A 186 -7.39 9.38 33.77
C ASN A 186 -8.12 9.43 32.41
N GLY A 187 -7.62 8.72 31.39
CA GLY A 187 -8.22 8.67 30.06
C GLY A 187 -7.34 9.23 28.96
N VAL A 188 -7.96 9.63 27.85
CA VAL A 188 -7.29 10.10 26.62
C VAL A 188 -6.66 11.48 26.86
N LEU A 189 -5.41 11.62 26.44
CA LEU A 189 -4.68 12.88 26.55
C LEU A 189 -5.05 13.86 25.41
N PRO A 190 -4.81 15.19 25.62
CA PRO A 190 -5.26 16.22 24.67
C PRO A 190 -4.64 16.13 23.27
N LYS A 191 -3.40 15.62 23.17
CA LYS A 191 -2.70 15.51 21.89
C LYS A 191 -3.11 14.24 21.17
N VAL A 192 -3.48 14.36 19.90
CA VAL A 192 -3.69 13.24 18.97
C VAL A 192 -2.75 13.37 17.78
N GLY A 193 -2.31 12.26 17.22
CA GLY A 193 -1.47 12.22 16.02
C GLY A 193 -2.19 11.53 14.87
N PHE A 194 -2.04 12.05 13.66
CA PHE A 194 -2.62 11.48 12.44
C PHE A 194 -1.50 11.03 11.52
N GLU A 195 -1.55 9.78 11.07
CA GLU A 195 -0.60 9.25 10.10
C GLU A 195 -1.10 9.51 8.69
N VAL A 196 -0.36 10.30 7.95
CA VAL A 196 -0.62 10.62 6.54
C VAL A 196 0.31 9.78 5.70
N PHE A 197 -0.23 8.74 5.08
CA PHE A 197 0.58 7.85 4.25
C PHE A 197 0.91 8.53 2.92
N SER A 198 2.20 8.61 2.62
CA SER A 198 2.66 9.12 1.34
C SER A 198 2.41 8.09 0.25
N PRO A 199 1.60 8.39 -0.78
CA PRO A 199 1.40 7.44 -1.86
C PRO A 199 2.72 7.24 -2.61
N TYR A 200 3.35 6.09 -2.36
CA TYR A 200 4.47 5.53 -3.13
C TYR A 200 5.68 6.44 -3.36
N ASN A 201 5.98 7.37 -2.45
CA ASN A 201 7.08 8.33 -2.66
C ASN A 201 6.99 9.08 -4.00
N ASN A 202 5.79 9.37 -4.45
CA ASN A 202 5.57 10.19 -5.62
C ASN A 202 6.24 11.55 -5.40
N PRO A 203 7.31 11.92 -6.15
CA PRO A 203 8.02 13.16 -5.91
C PRO A 203 7.13 14.40 -5.96
N VAL A 204 6.13 14.40 -6.85
CA VAL A 204 5.22 15.54 -6.99
C VAL A 204 4.34 15.67 -5.74
N LEU A 205 3.78 14.57 -5.26
CA LEU A 205 2.96 14.59 -4.05
C LEU A 205 3.80 14.88 -2.80
N VAL A 206 5.00 14.34 -2.73
CA VAL A 206 5.96 14.65 -1.66
C VAL A 206 6.32 16.13 -1.69
N ASP A 207 6.62 16.70 -2.87
CA ASP A 207 6.94 18.13 -3.02
C ASP A 207 5.76 19.01 -2.61
N LEU A 208 4.54 18.69 -3.06
CA LEU A 208 3.34 19.44 -2.68
C LEU A 208 3.08 19.38 -1.16
N PHE A 209 3.23 18.20 -0.56
CA PHE A 209 3.02 18.04 0.86
C PHE A 209 4.07 18.79 1.70
N ILE A 210 5.35 18.66 1.33
CA ILE A 210 6.45 19.38 1.99
C ILE A 210 6.29 20.89 1.84
N ASN A 211 6.00 21.40 0.64
CA ASN A 211 5.76 22.83 0.42
C ASN A 211 4.67 23.34 1.37
N ARG A 212 3.59 22.59 1.50
CA ARG A 212 2.51 22.99 2.38
C ARG A 212 2.91 22.97 3.86
N LEU A 213 3.72 22.01 4.30
CA LEU A 213 4.24 21.99 5.66
C LEU A 213 5.20 23.17 5.91
N GLU A 214 6.02 23.54 4.91
CA GLU A 214 6.88 24.72 4.96
C GLU A 214 6.05 26.01 5.09
N ASP A 215 5.00 26.17 4.27
CA ASP A 215 4.08 27.32 4.33
C ASP A 215 3.38 27.47 5.69
N LEU A 216 3.09 26.36 6.34
CA LEU A 216 2.49 26.34 7.67
C LEU A 216 3.52 26.50 8.82
N GLY A 217 4.80 26.61 8.50
CA GLY A 217 5.87 26.66 9.50
C GLY A 217 6.08 25.33 10.25
N LEU A 218 5.58 24.23 9.72
CA LEU A 218 5.68 22.90 10.30
C LEU A 218 6.88 22.09 9.78
N CYS A 219 7.54 22.59 8.74
CA CYS A 219 8.75 22.01 8.17
C CYS A 219 9.77 23.11 7.89
N LEU A 220 10.98 22.90 8.36
CA LEU A 220 12.12 23.76 8.01
C LEU A 220 12.55 23.48 6.57
N LYS A 221 12.90 24.52 5.83
CA LYS A 221 13.26 24.42 4.41
C LYS A 221 14.38 23.41 4.15
N GLU A 222 15.43 23.43 4.97
CA GLU A 222 16.55 22.49 4.85
C GLU A 222 16.13 21.04 5.09
N LYS A 223 15.15 20.79 5.95
CA LYS A 223 14.60 19.45 6.17
C LYS A 223 13.69 19.01 5.03
N GLY A 224 12.89 19.91 4.51
CA GLY A 224 12.10 19.67 3.29
C GLY A 224 12.99 19.31 2.11
N GLU A 225 14.06 20.05 1.87
CA GLU A 225 15.05 19.75 0.83
C GLU A 225 15.76 18.40 1.06
N ALA A 226 16.06 18.05 2.32
CA ALA A 226 16.64 16.76 2.66
C ALA A 226 15.68 15.61 2.35
N LEU A 227 14.38 15.74 2.66
CA LEU A 227 13.39 14.73 2.32
C LEU A 227 13.19 14.56 0.81
N ARG A 228 13.16 15.68 0.06
CA ARG A 228 13.09 15.65 -1.42
C ARG A 228 14.31 14.93 -2.02
N ARG A 229 15.48 15.11 -1.43
CA ARG A 229 16.69 14.37 -1.81
C ARG A 229 16.62 12.91 -1.39
N TRP A 230 16.14 12.63 -0.16
CA TRP A 230 16.05 11.28 0.38
C TRP A 230 15.33 10.31 -0.55
N ILE A 231 14.16 10.66 -1.05
CA ILE A 231 13.39 9.80 -1.96
C ILE A 231 14.05 9.59 -3.34
N ARG A 232 15.11 10.35 -3.64
CA ARG A 232 15.89 10.27 -4.88
C ARG A 232 17.24 9.59 -4.69
N ILE A 233 17.62 9.28 -3.45
CA ILE A 233 18.90 8.61 -3.16
C ILE A 233 18.85 7.16 -3.62
N LEU A 234 19.94 6.74 -4.28
CA LEU A 234 20.29 5.35 -4.54
C LEU A 234 21.24 4.90 -3.43
N PRO A 235 20.79 4.16 -2.41
CA PRO A 235 21.71 3.66 -1.41
C PRO A 235 22.77 2.78 -2.07
N ASP A 236 24.03 3.20 -2.01
CA ASP A 236 25.23 2.48 -2.48
C ASP A 236 25.14 1.91 -3.91
N GLY A 237 24.35 2.55 -4.78
CA GLY A 237 24.09 2.03 -6.12
C GLY A 237 23.32 0.71 -6.14
N ASN A 238 22.87 0.24 -4.99
CA ASN A 238 22.12 -1.01 -4.88
C ASN A 238 20.68 -0.82 -5.34
N PRO A 239 20.29 -1.37 -6.50
CA PRO A 239 18.94 -1.22 -7.05
C PRO A 239 17.86 -1.93 -6.22
N PHE A 240 18.25 -2.70 -5.22
CA PHE A 240 17.35 -3.46 -4.36
C PHE A 240 16.97 -2.74 -3.07
N ILE A 241 17.61 -1.60 -2.80
CA ILE A 241 17.31 -0.79 -1.63
C ILE A 241 16.64 0.50 -2.09
N MET A 242 15.51 0.83 -1.47
CA MET A 242 14.84 2.10 -1.69
C MET A 242 14.87 2.96 -0.43
N ALA A 243 15.17 4.23 -0.63
CA ALA A 243 14.91 5.26 0.36
C ALA A 243 13.47 5.75 0.20
N ARG A 244 12.66 5.73 1.26
CA ARG A 244 11.27 6.17 1.20
C ARG A 244 10.84 6.96 2.43
N ILE A 245 9.75 7.67 2.28
CA ILE A 245 8.96 8.21 3.37
C ILE A 245 7.77 7.26 3.56
N ASN A 246 7.72 6.57 4.68
CA ASN A 246 6.64 5.65 5.01
C ASN A 246 5.33 6.39 5.17
N TYR A 247 5.36 7.38 6.06
CA TYR A 247 4.25 8.27 6.33
C TYR A 247 4.74 9.53 7.02
N TYR A 248 3.89 10.53 7.03
CA TYR A 248 4.03 11.70 7.89
C TYR A 248 3.10 11.55 9.09
N LYS A 249 3.52 12.07 10.22
CA LYS A 249 2.67 12.17 11.41
C LYS A 249 2.43 13.62 11.73
N LEU A 250 1.17 14.01 11.75
CA LEU A 250 0.72 15.34 12.11
C LEU A 250 0.12 15.30 13.51
N ASN A 251 0.76 15.95 14.46
CA ASN A 251 0.25 16.06 15.82
C ASN A 251 -0.68 17.26 15.94
N TYR A 252 -1.88 17.01 16.43
CA TYR A 252 -2.91 18.01 16.65
C TYR A 252 -3.16 18.21 18.13
N LYS A 253 -3.17 19.45 18.57
CA LYS A 253 -3.43 19.86 19.93
C LYS A 253 -3.91 21.32 19.94
N ASP A 254 -4.81 21.68 20.87
CA ASP A 254 -5.27 23.04 21.12
C ASP A 254 -5.76 23.76 19.83
N GLY A 255 -6.56 23.07 19.02
CA GLY A 255 -7.20 23.62 17.83
C GLY A 255 -6.32 23.72 16.57
N LYS A 256 -5.08 23.23 16.59
CA LYS A 256 -4.16 23.32 15.47
C LYS A 256 -3.19 22.16 15.34
N ILE A 257 -2.62 22.00 14.15
CA ILE A 257 -1.47 21.12 13.94
C ILE A 257 -0.26 21.79 14.59
N THR A 258 0.37 21.12 15.54
CA THR A 258 1.49 21.66 16.35
C THR A 258 2.85 21.13 15.93
N GLU A 259 2.88 19.97 15.25
CA GLU A 259 4.12 19.31 14.87
C GLU A 259 3.89 18.41 13.66
N ALA A 260 4.85 18.38 12.76
CA ALA A 260 4.93 17.41 11.69
C ALA A 260 6.21 16.58 11.81
N LYS A 261 6.09 15.28 11.61
CA LYS A 261 7.18 14.31 11.60
C LYS A 261 7.15 13.53 10.30
N ALA A 262 8.31 13.14 9.79
CA ALA A 262 8.44 12.19 8.70
C ALA A 262 9.08 10.90 9.21
N TYR A 263 8.50 9.79 8.84
CA TYR A 263 9.05 8.46 9.09
C TYR A 263 9.68 7.97 7.81
N ILE A 264 11.01 7.94 7.80
CA ILE A 264 11.81 7.59 6.63
C ILE A 264 12.52 6.27 6.86
N GLU A 265 12.70 5.50 5.80
CA GLU A 265 13.39 4.23 5.89
C GLU A 265 14.17 3.91 4.62
N GLN A 266 15.13 3.02 4.77
CA GLN A 266 15.70 2.26 3.67
C GLN A 266 15.25 0.82 3.82
N SER A 267 14.60 0.30 2.80
CA SER A 267 14.14 -1.08 2.82
C SER A 267 14.47 -1.77 1.50
N PRO A 268 14.68 -3.08 1.53
CA PRO A 268 14.77 -3.85 0.30
C PRO A 268 13.55 -3.58 -0.57
N TYR A 269 13.75 -3.44 -1.88
CA TYR A 269 12.69 -3.17 -2.85
C TYR A 269 11.47 -4.09 -2.69
N ARG A 270 11.70 -5.35 -2.31
CA ARG A 270 10.67 -6.34 -2.03
C ARG A 270 9.79 -6.02 -0.81
N TYR A 271 10.26 -5.19 0.15
CA TYR A 271 9.47 -4.75 1.30
C TYR A 271 8.55 -3.56 0.99
N HIS A 272 8.84 -2.81 -0.07
CA HIS A 272 7.95 -1.75 -0.56
C HIS A 272 6.55 -2.22 -0.86
N THR A 273 6.46 -3.46 -1.23
CA THR A 273 5.24 -4.10 -1.63
C THR A 273 4.48 -4.66 -0.44
N TYR A 274 5.10 -4.64 0.74
CA TYR A 274 4.64 -5.43 1.87
C TYR A 274 3.71 -4.71 2.83
N PHE A 275 3.80 -3.40 2.95
CA PHE A 275 3.22 -2.77 4.13
C PHE A 275 1.71 -2.55 4.09
N ASP A 276 1.05 -2.52 2.94
CA ASP A 276 -0.41 -2.35 2.92
C ASP A 276 -1.15 -3.13 1.82
N TYR A 277 -0.44 -3.78 0.89
CA TYR A 277 -1.07 -4.33 -0.30
C TYR A 277 -1.02 -5.85 -0.43
N TYR A 278 -0.07 -6.56 0.24
CA TYR A 278 0.33 -7.90 -0.19
C TYR A 278 0.27 -9.00 0.84
N ASP A 279 -0.20 -8.73 2.02
CA ASP A 279 -0.55 -9.83 2.93
C ASP A 279 -1.55 -10.76 2.28
N ARG A 280 -2.37 -10.21 1.35
CA ARG A 280 -3.43 -10.95 0.68
C ARG A 280 -3.75 -10.35 -0.67
N PRO A 281 -4.22 -11.15 -1.64
CA PRO A 281 -4.64 -10.62 -2.92
C PRO A 281 -5.89 -9.75 -2.75
N GLU A 282 -5.86 -8.56 -3.32
CA GLU A 282 -7.00 -7.66 -3.33
C GLU A 282 -7.98 -7.99 -4.46
N ARG A 283 -7.43 -8.53 -5.57
CA ARG A 283 -8.20 -8.89 -6.76
C ARG A 283 -7.91 -10.33 -7.18
N LEU A 284 -8.96 -11.00 -7.64
CA LEU A 284 -8.93 -12.31 -8.26
C LEU A 284 -9.50 -12.22 -9.68
N ASP A 285 -8.72 -12.64 -10.66
CA ASP A 285 -9.16 -12.77 -12.04
C ASP A 285 -9.54 -14.23 -12.31
N ILE A 286 -10.76 -14.51 -12.74
CA ILE A 286 -11.27 -15.87 -12.99
C ILE A 286 -11.64 -16.02 -14.47
N GLU A 287 -11.05 -16.99 -15.14
CA GLU A 287 -11.50 -17.44 -16.46
C GLU A 287 -12.59 -18.51 -16.27
N LEU A 288 -13.84 -18.16 -16.56
CA LEU A 288 -14.99 -19.06 -16.42
C LEU A 288 -15.04 -20.11 -17.54
N THR A 289 -14.67 -19.70 -18.76
CA THR A 289 -14.48 -20.64 -19.87
C THR A 289 -13.45 -20.09 -20.87
N ASN A 290 -12.72 -20.97 -21.51
CA ASN A 290 -11.85 -20.65 -22.64
C ASN A 290 -12.40 -21.20 -23.97
N GLY A 291 -13.69 -21.53 -24.02
CA GLY A 291 -14.38 -22.12 -25.19
C GLY A 291 -14.19 -23.63 -25.34
N LYS A 292 -13.26 -24.25 -24.58
CA LYS A 292 -13.04 -25.71 -24.56
C LYS A 292 -13.29 -26.31 -23.19
N ILE A 293 -12.93 -25.60 -22.14
CA ILE A 293 -13.08 -26.00 -20.76
C ILE A 293 -13.98 -24.99 -20.07
N VAL A 294 -14.94 -25.49 -19.31
CA VAL A 294 -15.86 -24.70 -18.48
C VAL A 294 -15.51 -24.93 -17.01
N PHE A 295 -15.27 -23.86 -16.28
CA PHE A 295 -14.95 -23.94 -14.87
C PHE A 295 -16.22 -24.33 -14.08
N PRO A 296 -16.25 -25.46 -13.38
CA PRO A 296 -17.47 -25.93 -12.71
C PRO A 296 -17.96 -24.93 -11.66
N LEU A 297 -19.25 -24.56 -11.71
CA LEU A 297 -19.86 -23.58 -10.80
C LEU A 297 -19.55 -23.85 -9.32
N LYS A 298 -19.61 -25.13 -8.88
CA LYS A 298 -19.30 -25.50 -7.50
C LYS A 298 -17.88 -25.10 -7.10
N LYS A 299 -16.90 -25.24 -7.99
CA LYS A 299 -15.52 -24.85 -7.75
C LYS A 299 -15.36 -23.33 -7.75
N VAL A 300 -16.05 -22.63 -8.66
CA VAL A 300 -16.06 -21.15 -8.67
C VAL A 300 -16.62 -20.62 -7.35
N LYS A 301 -17.74 -21.15 -6.88
CA LYS A 301 -18.33 -20.72 -5.60
C LYS A 301 -17.40 -20.99 -4.39
N ALA A 302 -16.73 -22.13 -4.37
CA ALA A 302 -15.75 -22.44 -3.32
C ALA A 302 -14.56 -21.48 -3.36
N LEU A 303 -14.03 -21.21 -4.54
CA LEU A 303 -12.94 -20.25 -4.75
C LEU A 303 -13.32 -18.81 -4.32
N LEU A 304 -14.54 -18.36 -4.64
CA LEU A 304 -15.04 -17.06 -4.22
C LEU A 304 -15.18 -16.95 -2.71
N ALA A 305 -15.68 -17.99 -2.04
CA ALA A 305 -15.80 -18.04 -0.60
C ALA A 305 -14.42 -17.94 0.07
N GLU A 306 -13.47 -18.74 -0.39
CA GLU A 306 -12.10 -18.71 0.12
C GLU A 306 -11.42 -17.36 -0.12
N PHE A 307 -11.62 -16.75 -1.30
CA PHE A 307 -11.09 -15.45 -1.61
C PHE A 307 -11.69 -14.35 -0.71
N ALA A 308 -12.98 -14.41 -0.42
CA ALA A 308 -13.64 -13.48 0.52
C ALA A 308 -13.12 -13.67 1.96
N GLU A 309 -12.95 -14.93 2.41
CA GLU A 309 -12.35 -15.26 3.72
C GLU A 309 -10.92 -14.71 3.83
N SER A 310 -10.17 -14.75 2.73
CA SER A 310 -8.83 -14.16 2.64
C SER A 310 -8.84 -12.63 2.51
N ARG A 311 -10.00 -11.96 2.68
CA ARG A 311 -10.21 -10.51 2.58
C ARG A 311 -10.01 -9.93 1.18
N GLY A 312 -10.16 -10.74 0.16
CA GLY A 312 -10.25 -10.28 -1.23
C GLY A 312 -11.43 -9.32 -1.40
N LYS A 313 -11.34 -8.43 -2.38
CA LYS A 313 -12.36 -7.38 -2.59
C LYS A 313 -12.99 -7.43 -3.98
N ILE A 314 -12.15 -7.63 -4.99
CA ILE A 314 -12.55 -7.48 -6.39
C ILE A 314 -12.38 -8.80 -7.13
N VAL A 315 -13.41 -9.21 -7.85
CA VAL A 315 -13.37 -10.36 -8.74
C VAL A 315 -13.60 -9.89 -10.17
N ARG A 316 -12.66 -10.20 -11.06
CA ARG A 316 -12.84 -9.99 -12.50
C ARG A 316 -13.15 -11.31 -13.17
N LEU A 317 -14.24 -11.36 -13.90
CA LEU A 317 -14.75 -12.56 -14.56
C LEU A 317 -14.49 -12.48 -16.06
N PHE A 318 -13.74 -13.43 -16.56
CA PHE A 318 -13.36 -13.57 -17.96
C PHE A 318 -14.02 -14.80 -18.59
N GLY A 319 -14.17 -14.81 -19.92
CA GLY A 319 -14.81 -15.92 -20.61
C GLY A 319 -16.27 -16.10 -20.19
N THR A 320 -16.99 -15.02 -20.02
CA THR A 320 -18.39 -15.05 -19.55
C THR A 320 -19.37 -15.40 -20.67
N ALA A 321 -18.99 -15.17 -21.93
CA ALA A 321 -19.79 -15.57 -23.08
C ALA A 321 -19.85 -17.11 -23.19
N GLY A 322 -21.05 -17.67 -23.07
CA GLY A 322 -21.23 -19.13 -23.05
C GLY A 322 -21.02 -19.82 -21.72
N TYR A 323 -21.00 -19.05 -20.63
CA TYR A 323 -21.04 -19.58 -19.27
C TYR A 323 -22.47 -19.48 -18.70
N ASP A 324 -23.21 -20.59 -18.71
CA ASP A 324 -24.65 -20.61 -18.39
C ASP A 324 -24.97 -20.18 -16.96
N ASP A 325 -24.04 -20.41 -16.04
CA ASP A 325 -24.22 -20.13 -14.60
C ASP A 325 -23.72 -18.74 -14.16
N LEU A 326 -23.49 -17.80 -15.09
CA LEU A 326 -22.92 -16.49 -14.77
C LEU A 326 -23.70 -15.75 -13.68
N GLU A 327 -25.04 -15.74 -13.74
CA GLU A 327 -25.86 -15.05 -12.74
C GLU A 327 -25.69 -15.62 -11.34
N GLN A 328 -25.50 -16.95 -11.22
CA GLN A 328 -25.24 -17.59 -9.94
C GLN A 328 -23.84 -17.23 -9.37
N VAL A 329 -22.85 -16.96 -10.24
CA VAL A 329 -21.53 -16.47 -9.83
C VAL A 329 -21.65 -15.03 -9.32
N LEU A 330 -22.37 -14.18 -10.04
CA LEU A 330 -22.60 -12.78 -9.65
C LEU A 330 -23.36 -12.68 -8.33
N GLU A 331 -24.36 -13.54 -8.12
CA GLU A 331 -25.10 -13.62 -6.85
C GLU A 331 -24.19 -14.07 -5.70
N SER A 332 -23.28 -15.01 -5.95
CA SER A 332 -22.29 -15.42 -4.98
C SER A 332 -21.34 -14.28 -4.59
N CYS A 333 -20.88 -13.50 -5.57
CA CYS A 333 -20.06 -12.30 -5.30
C CYS A 333 -20.83 -11.30 -4.43
N ARG A 334 -22.07 -10.98 -4.76
CA ARG A 334 -22.94 -10.08 -3.98
C ARG A 334 -23.11 -10.57 -2.53
N THR A 335 -23.43 -11.84 -2.35
CA THR A 335 -23.63 -12.45 -1.03
C THR A 335 -22.37 -12.40 -0.16
N LEU A 336 -21.19 -12.56 -0.79
CA LEU A 336 -19.90 -12.53 -0.12
C LEU A 336 -19.32 -11.10 0.05
N GLY A 337 -20.03 -10.07 -0.42
CA GLY A 337 -19.56 -8.68 -0.37
C GLY A 337 -18.39 -8.39 -1.31
N LEU A 338 -18.23 -9.16 -2.37
CA LEU A 338 -17.21 -8.99 -3.39
C LEU A 338 -17.73 -8.09 -4.51
N GLU A 339 -16.93 -7.10 -4.90
CA GLU A 339 -17.16 -6.33 -6.12
C GLU A 339 -16.86 -7.22 -7.33
N SER A 340 -17.84 -7.41 -8.22
CA SER A 340 -17.64 -8.20 -9.43
C SER A 340 -17.59 -7.32 -10.67
N VAL A 341 -16.57 -7.54 -11.50
CA VAL A 341 -16.38 -6.90 -12.79
C VAL A 341 -16.44 -7.97 -13.86
N VAL A 342 -17.45 -7.90 -14.72
CA VAL A 342 -17.55 -8.77 -15.88
C VAL A 342 -16.73 -8.17 -17.00
N GLU A 343 -15.66 -8.85 -17.38
CA GLU A 343 -14.85 -8.45 -18.52
C GLU A 343 -15.48 -9.04 -19.78
N PRO A 344 -15.93 -8.23 -20.71
CA PRO A 344 -16.49 -8.71 -21.96
C PRO A 344 -15.34 -9.26 -22.85
N TYR A 345 -14.85 -10.44 -22.52
CA TYR A 345 -14.02 -11.22 -23.43
C TYR A 345 -14.89 -11.91 -24.49
N ALA A 346 -15.73 -11.15 -25.13
CA ALA A 346 -16.18 -11.54 -26.45
C ALA A 346 -15.18 -10.89 -27.42
N ASP A 347 -14.63 -11.66 -28.37
CA ASP A 347 -13.67 -11.20 -29.37
C ASP A 347 -14.10 -9.94 -30.14
N LYS A 348 -15.35 -9.53 -30.02
CA LYS A 348 -15.94 -8.37 -30.67
C LYS A 348 -15.64 -7.02 -30.04
N ASN A 349 -15.33 -6.97 -28.74
CA ASN A 349 -15.17 -5.70 -28.02
C ASN A 349 -13.73 -5.46 -27.55
N ARG A 350 -12.81 -6.31 -27.93
CA ARG A 350 -11.38 -6.16 -27.62
C ARG A 350 -10.56 -6.21 -28.89
N TRP A 351 -9.73 -5.21 -29.09
CA TRP A 351 -8.79 -5.14 -30.18
C TRP A 351 -7.35 -5.05 -29.70
N VAL A 352 -6.49 -5.89 -30.25
CA VAL A 352 -5.08 -5.96 -29.87
C VAL A 352 -4.24 -5.30 -30.95
N MET A 353 -3.64 -4.18 -30.60
CA MET A 353 -2.75 -3.42 -31.46
C MET A 353 -1.35 -4.03 -31.49
N ASP A 354 -0.79 -4.20 -32.67
CA ASP A 354 0.58 -4.61 -32.92
C ASP A 354 1.28 -3.69 -33.95
N ASN A 355 2.52 -4.02 -34.32
CA ASN A 355 3.27 -3.24 -35.30
C ASN A 355 2.69 -3.26 -36.74
N LYS A 356 1.77 -4.17 -37.03
CA LYS A 356 1.21 -4.34 -38.39
C LYS A 356 -0.15 -3.69 -38.52
N ASN A 357 -0.96 -3.79 -37.45
CA ASN A 357 -2.38 -3.39 -37.53
C ASN A 357 -2.69 -2.02 -36.88
N TYR A 358 -1.73 -1.33 -36.30
CA TYR A 358 -1.98 -0.04 -35.65
C TYR A 358 -2.69 0.99 -36.53
N ALA A 359 -2.42 0.98 -37.83
CA ALA A 359 -3.06 1.87 -38.80
C ALA A 359 -4.54 1.58 -39.00
N GLU A 360 -5.03 0.40 -38.63
CA GLU A 360 -6.41 -0.01 -38.73
C GLU A 360 -7.29 0.52 -37.61
N LEU A 361 -6.69 1.14 -36.56
CA LEU A 361 -7.40 1.59 -35.35
C LEU A 361 -8.60 2.50 -35.69
N GLN A 362 -8.44 3.41 -36.63
CA GLN A 362 -9.53 4.28 -37.08
C GLN A 362 -10.72 3.47 -37.62
N ASN A 363 -10.46 2.52 -38.52
CA ASN A 363 -11.49 1.67 -39.10
C ASN A 363 -12.17 0.78 -38.05
N VAL A 364 -11.40 0.27 -37.10
CA VAL A 364 -11.90 -0.54 -35.98
C VAL A 364 -12.85 0.26 -35.10
N LEU A 365 -12.51 1.51 -34.78
CA LEU A 365 -13.39 2.41 -34.03
C LEU A 365 -14.68 2.75 -34.79
N GLU A 366 -14.58 3.04 -36.08
CA GLU A 366 -15.73 3.32 -36.94
C GLU A 366 -16.66 2.12 -37.09
N GLU A 367 -16.09 0.93 -37.23
CA GLU A 367 -16.85 -0.32 -37.30
C GLU A 367 -17.53 -0.63 -35.97
N ALA A 368 -16.82 -0.42 -34.84
CA ALA A 368 -17.38 -0.56 -33.50
C ALA A 368 -18.56 0.40 -33.29
N ASP A 369 -18.43 1.65 -33.69
CA ASP A 369 -19.48 2.66 -33.58
C ASP A 369 -20.70 2.31 -34.47
N LYS A 370 -20.46 1.89 -35.70
CA LYS A 370 -21.50 1.42 -36.65
C LYS A 370 -22.27 0.21 -36.12
N ASN A 371 -21.57 -0.68 -35.43
CA ASN A 371 -22.17 -1.90 -34.85
C ASN A 371 -22.79 -1.67 -33.46
N GLY A 372 -22.81 -0.41 -32.96
CA GLY A 372 -23.41 -0.06 -31.69
C GLY A 372 -22.65 -0.60 -30.48
N ILE A 373 -21.35 -0.83 -30.63
CA ILE A 373 -20.49 -1.22 -29.50
C ILE A 373 -20.31 -0.01 -28.58
N GLU A 374 -20.86 -0.09 -27.41
CA GLU A 374 -20.80 1.01 -26.46
C GLU A 374 -19.36 1.27 -25.96
N LYS A 375 -18.59 0.20 -25.77
CA LYS A 375 -17.23 0.25 -25.22
C LYS A 375 -16.31 -0.73 -25.92
N LEU A 376 -15.19 -0.25 -26.45
CA LEU A 376 -14.12 -1.03 -27.07
C LEU A 376 -12.90 -1.07 -26.14
N ILE A 377 -12.37 -2.25 -25.87
CA ILE A 377 -11.15 -2.43 -25.10
C ILE A 377 -9.97 -2.48 -26.05
N LEU A 378 -9.02 -1.59 -25.86
CA LEU A 378 -7.78 -1.51 -26.63
C LEU A 378 -6.63 -2.10 -25.81
N ALA A 379 -5.94 -3.08 -26.36
CA ALA A 379 -4.78 -3.70 -25.75
C ALA A 379 -3.57 -3.60 -26.68
N GLU A 380 -2.36 -3.58 -26.10
CA GLU A 380 -1.12 -3.65 -26.87
C GLU A 380 -0.65 -5.11 -26.97
N SER A 381 -0.23 -5.53 -28.16
CA SER A 381 0.37 -6.85 -28.35
C SER A 381 1.65 -6.99 -27.55
N ARG A 382 1.79 -8.11 -26.86
CA ARG A 382 2.98 -8.41 -26.04
C ARG A 382 4.06 -9.14 -26.83
N LYS A 383 3.69 -9.76 -27.94
CA LYS A 383 4.62 -10.49 -28.81
C LYS A 383 5.24 -9.60 -29.87
N ASP A 384 4.44 -8.71 -30.43
CA ASP A 384 4.82 -7.79 -31.50
C ASP A 384 4.37 -6.38 -31.09
N ALA A 385 4.99 -5.86 -30.03
CA ALA A 385 4.60 -4.60 -29.44
C ALA A 385 4.84 -3.44 -30.42
N PRO A 386 3.84 -2.53 -30.62
CA PRO A 386 4.00 -1.38 -31.50
C PRO A 386 5.21 -0.53 -31.09
N ASP A 387 5.91 0.03 -32.05
CA ASP A 387 6.97 0.99 -31.79
C ASP A 387 6.41 2.36 -31.36
N LEU A 388 7.31 3.30 -31.05
CA LEU A 388 6.92 4.62 -30.56
C LEU A 388 6.09 5.42 -31.58
N GLU A 389 6.44 5.36 -32.84
CA GLU A 389 5.74 6.12 -33.89
C GLU A 389 4.33 5.57 -34.09
N HIS A 390 4.16 4.26 -33.99
CA HIS A 390 2.86 3.61 -34.02
C HIS A 390 2.00 3.97 -32.81
N ILE A 391 2.59 4.04 -31.63
CA ILE A 391 1.90 4.49 -30.40
C ILE A 391 1.45 5.94 -30.52
N LYS A 392 2.29 6.83 -31.07
CA LYS A 392 1.92 8.23 -31.31
C LYS A 392 0.78 8.34 -32.33
N ALA A 393 0.88 7.63 -33.44
CA ALA A 393 -0.16 7.61 -34.47
C ALA A 393 -1.50 7.13 -33.91
N ALA A 394 -1.51 6.01 -33.18
CA ALA A 394 -2.70 5.52 -32.50
C ALA A 394 -3.24 6.52 -31.47
N GLY A 395 -2.37 7.15 -30.69
CA GLY A 395 -2.75 8.17 -29.73
C GLY A 395 -3.42 9.39 -30.37
N GLU A 396 -2.93 9.84 -31.53
CA GLU A 396 -3.56 10.95 -32.27
C GLU A 396 -4.95 10.55 -32.82
N ILE A 397 -5.11 9.31 -33.27
CA ILE A 397 -6.43 8.80 -33.67
C ILE A 397 -7.40 8.87 -32.49
N LEU A 398 -7.00 8.37 -31.32
CA LEU A 398 -7.85 8.34 -30.13
C LEU A 398 -8.18 9.76 -29.59
N LYS A 399 -7.23 10.68 -29.62
CA LYS A 399 -7.48 12.09 -29.23
C LYS A 399 -8.51 12.77 -30.13
N ASN A 400 -8.51 12.42 -31.41
CA ASN A 400 -9.40 13.00 -32.40
C ASN A 400 -10.71 12.24 -32.59
N TRP A 401 -10.88 11.09 -31.93
CA TRP A 401 -12.09 10.29 -32.02
C TRP A 401 -13.34 11.05 -31.53
N LYS A 402 -14.39 11.09 -32.36
CA LYS A 402 -15.66 11.79 -32.08
C LYS A 402 -16.88 10.86 -32.12
N GLY A 403 -16.69 9.58 -32.36
CA GLY A 403 -17.76 8.60 -32.38
C GLY A 403 -18.40 8.37 -31.03
N LYS A 404 -19.48 7.60 -30.99
CA LYS A 404 -20.20 7.27 -29.73
C LYS A 404 -19.55 6.15 -28.96
N THR A 405 -18.85 5.24 -29.63
CA THR A 405 -18.10 4.16 -28.99
C THR A 405 -17.04 4.74 -28.06
N LYS A 406 -17.15 4.44 -26.79
CA LYS A 406 -16.11 4.74 -25.80
C LYS A 406 -14.98 3.72 -25.94
N PHE A 407 -13.77 4.10 -25.62
CA PHE A 407 -12.67 3.16 -25.55
C PHE A 407 -12.08 3.13 -24.14
N GLU A 408 -11.62 1.96 -23.76
CA GLU A 408 -10.84 1.73 -22.55
C GLU A 408 -9.52 1.08 -22.96
N ILE A 409 -8.43 1.57 -22.38
CA ILE A 409 -7.10 1.03 -22.66
C ILE A 409 -6.73 0.07 -21.54
N GLU A 410 -6.39 -1.16 -21.92
CA GLU A 410 -5.98 -2.19 -20.96
C GLU A 410 -4.75 -1.74 -20.18
N SER A 411 -4.91 -1.66 -18.86
CA SER A 411 -3.96 -0.98 -17.97
C SER A 411 -2.68 -1.77 -17.67
N CYS A 412 -2.60 -3.02 -18.11
CA CYS A 412 -1.48 -3.89 -17.74
C CYS A 412 -0.11 -3.39 -18.19
N PHE A 413 -0.05 -2.72 -19.31
CA PHE A 413 1.12 -2.04 -19.83
C PHE A 413 0.67 -1.18 -20.99
N SER A 414 0.49 0.10 -20.76
CA SER A 414 0.03 0.95 -21.84
C SER A 414 0.92 2.17 -22.01
N ARG A 415 1.85 2.05 -22.96
CA ARG A 415 2.59 3.18 -23.50
C ARG A 415 1.63 4.19 -24.14
N LEU A 416 0.52 3.68 -24.66
CA LEU A 416 -0.54 4.49 -25.22
C LEU A 416 -1.24 5.35 -24.16
N LEU A 417 -1.48 4.84 -22.94
CA LEU A 417 -1.99 5.64 -21.83
C LEU A 417 -1.03 6.77 -21.45
N ALA A 418 0.26 6.48 -21.40
CA ALA A 418 1.28 7.49 -21.12
C ALA A 418 1.28 8.60 -22.18
N TYR A 419 1.13 8.23 -23.45
CA TYR A 419 1.04 9.18 -24.55
C TYR A 419 -0.25 10.03 -24.50
N LEU A 420 -1.39 9.40 -24.26
CA LEU A 420 -2.69 10.08 -24.20
C LEU A 420 -2.81 11.00 -22.99
N GLY A 421 -2.09 10.72 -21.92
CA GLY A 421 -2.03 11.58 -20.75
C GLY A 421 -1.52 12.98 -21.03
N GLY A 422 -0.91 13.21 -22.21
CA GLY A 422 -0.49 14.54 -22.69
C GLY A 422 0.51 15.25 -21.79
N GLU A 423 0.95 14.60 -20.75
CA GLU A 423 1.89 15.14 -19.79
C GLU A 423 3.30 14.73 -20.23
N ASP A 424 4.19 15.70 -20.29
CA ASP A 424 5.61 15.43 -20.46
C ASP A 424 6.02 14.40 -19.41
N PRO A 425 6.45 13.19 -19.81
CA PRO A 425 6.86 12.16 -18.87
C PRO A 425 7.96 12.62 -17.93
N LYS A 426 8.71 13.67 -18.31
CA LYS A 426 9.69 14.34 -17.46
C LYS A 426 9.03 15.16 -16.35
N LYS A 427 7.80 15.67 -16.56
CA LYS A 427 7.07 16.48 -15.58
C LYS A 427 6.14 15.64 -14.71
N ASN A 428 5.60 14.56 -15.24
CA ASN A 428 4.79 13.62 -14.47
C ASN A 428 5.21 12.18 -14.79
N PRO A 429 6.35 11.73 -14.24
CA PRO A 429 6.93 10.43 -14.53
C PRO A 429 6.06 9.26 -14.05
N ASN A 430 4.94 9.52 -13.42
CA ASN A 430 4.21 8.53 -12.65
C ASN A 430 2.89 8.09 -13.31
N ARG A 431 2.38 8.81 -14.29
CA ARG A 431 1.11 8.44 -14.92
C ARG A 431 1.32 7.30 -15.92
N GLY A 432 0.78 6.14 -15.60
CA GLY A 432 0.84 4.93 -16.44
C GLY A 432 1.99 3.96 -16.10
N ILE A 433 3.05 4.44 -15.42
CA ILE A 433 4.21 3.60 -15.04
C ILE A 433 4.14 3.18 -13.58
N GLU A 434 3.47 3.95 -12.73
CA GLU A 434 3.36 3.72 -11.29
C GLU A 434 2.77 2.37 -10.92
N ARG A 435 1.99 1.80 -11.79
CA ARG A 435 1.31 0.55 -11.49
C ARG A 435 1.88 -0.66 -12.20
N GLY A 436 2.78 -0.55 -13.16
CA GLY A 436 3.40 -1.69 -13.82
C GLY A 436 2.57 -2.97 -13.78
N CYS A 437 3.17 -4.12 -13.88
CA CYS A 437 2.46 -5.37 -13.75
C CYS A 437 2.18 -5.69 -12.26
N GLU A 438 0.93 -5.66 -11.87
CA GLU A 438 0.44 -5.96 -10.52
C GLU A 438 0.24 -7.46 -10.25
N ALA A 439 0.46 -8.33 -11.25
CA ALA A 439 0.33 -9.77 -11.10
C ALA A 439 1.28 -10.31 -10.01
N GLY A 440 0.74 -11.09 -9.11
CA GLY A 440 1.45 -11.62 -7.95
C GLY A 440 1.73 -10.61 -6.85
N ARG A 441 1.27 -9.37 -7.01
CA ARG A 441 1.44 -8.27 -6.05
C ARG A 441 0.11 -7.84 -5.43
N SER A 442 -0.87 -7.49 -6.21
CA SER A 442 -2.22 -7.17 -5.76
C SER A 442 -3.25 -8.18 -6.23
N PHE A 443 -2.92 -8.98 -7.24
CA PHE A 443 -3.83 -9.98 -7.78
C PHE A 443 -3.11 -11.23 -8.29
N PHE A 444 -3.90 -12.25 -8.49
CA PHE A 444 -3.58 -13.46 -9.24
C PHE A 444 -4.79 -13.90 -10.04
N ALA A 445 -4.65 -14.95 -10.85
CA ALA A 445 -5.73 -15.46 -11.67
C ALA A 445 -5.91 -16.97 -11.50
N VAL A 446 -7.12 -17.43 -11.81
CA VAL A 446 -7.46 -18.86 -11.91
C VAL A 446 -8.06 -19.11 -13.28
N ARG A 447 -7.51 -20.08 -14.00
CA ARG A 447 -7.99 -20.49 -15.33
C ARG A 447 -9.20 -21.42 -15.24
N SER A 448 -9.86 -21.60 -16.37
CA SER A 448 -11.05 -22.46 -16.49
C SER A 448 -10.80 -23.94 -16.15
N ASP A 449 -9.56 -24.42 -16.20
CA ASP A 449 -9.16 -25.74 -15.73
C ASP A 449 -8.94 -25.81 -14.20
N GLY A 450 -9.03 -24.68 -13.51
CA GLY A 450 -8.79 -24.54 -12.08
C GLY A 450 -7.34 -24.28 -11.69
N SER A 451 -6.44 -24.11 -12.67
CA SER A 451 -5.04 -23.82 -12.38
C SER A 451 -4.84 -22.37 -11.92
N PHE A 452 -4.07 -22.22 -10.84
CA PHE A 452 -3.69 -20.91 -10.30
C PHE A 452 -2.48 -20.36 -11.08
N VAL A 453 -2.58 -19.12 -11.52
CA VAL A 453 -1.54 -18.46 -12.32
C VAL A 453 -1.35 -17.02 -11.85
N PRO A 454 -0.17 -16.40 -12.05
CA PRO A 454 0.02 -15.01 -11.66
C PRO A 454 -0.91 -14.03 -12.39
N CYS A 455 -1.22 -14.28 -13.65
CA CYS A 455 -2.27 -13.65 -14.43
C CYS A 455 -2.65 -14.60 -15.59
N LEU A 456 -3.80 -14.38 -16.23
CA LEU A 456 -4.27 -15.25 -17.33
C LEU A 456 -3.31 -15.36 -18.52
N GLU A 457 -2.43 -14.37 -18.67
CA GLU A 457 -1.44 -14.31 -19.75
C GLU A 457 -0.09 -14.98 -19.39
N LEU A 458 0.16 -15.27 -18.11
CA LEU A 458 1.40 -15.88 -17.67
C LEU A 458 1.20 -17.37 -17.43
N ASP A 459 2.13 -18.16 -17.93
CA ASP A 459 2.16 -19.57 -17.60
C ASP A 459 2.63 -19.72 -16.15
N GLY A 460 1.95 -20.55 -15.40
CA GLY A 460 2.28 -20.90 -14.01
C GLY A 460 1.96 -22.35 -13.80
N ALA A 461 2.81 -23.06 -13.09
CA ALA A 461 2.49 -24.40 -12.68
C ALA A 461 1.36 -24.34 -11.65
N GLY A 462 0.27 -25.03 -11.92
CA GLY A 462 -0.87 -25.15 -11.02
C GLY A 462 -0.55 -26.06 -9.83
N GLU A 463 0.33 -25.62 -8.96
CA GLU A 463 0.82 -26.43 -7.83
C GLU A 463 0.01 -26.25 -6.54
N HIS A 464 -1.04 -25.41 -6.56
CA HIS A 464 -1.73 -25.02 -5.33
C HIS A 464 -3.23 -25.17 -5.47
N ASP A 465 -3.84 -25.60 -4.41
CA ASP A 465 -5.26 -25.92 -4.30
C ASP A 465 -6.08 -24.87 -3.52
N THR A 466 -5.40 -23.90 -2.89
CA THR A 466 -6.04 -22.85 -2.10
C THR A 466 -5.49 -21.47 -2.39
N VAL A 467 -6.33 -20.43 -2.22
CA VAL A 467 -5.99 -19.03 -2.42
C VAL A 467 -4.81 -18.61 -1.54
N VAL A 468 -4.88 -18.93 -0.25
CA VAL A 468 -3.85 -18.55 0.73
C VAL A 468 -2.54 -19.25 0.43
N HIS A 469 -2.58 -20.56 0.20
CA HIS A 469 -1.38 -21.34 -0.09
C HIS A 469 -0.70 -20.89 -1.38
N TYR A 470 -1.48 -20.64 -2.45
CA TYR A 470 -0.92 -20.08 -3.68
C TYR A 470 -0.30 -18.71 -3.46
N TRP A 471 -0.98 -17.83 -2.72
CA TRP A 471 -0.50 -16.47 -2.48
C TRP A 471 0.80 -16.43 -1.68
N GLU A 472 0.92 -17.25 -0.64
CA GLU A 472 2.05 -17.22 0.28
C GLU A 472 3.21 -18.12 -0.17
N GLU A 473 2.93 -19.29 -0.70
CA GLU A 473 3.93 -20.33 -0.91
C GLU A 473 4.36 -20.53 -2.37
N SER A 474 3.59 -20.06 -3.34
CA SER A 474 3.93 -20.22 -4.75
C SER A 474 5.32 -19.69 -5.11
N GLN A 475 6.18 -20.57 -5.58
CA GLN A 475 7.51 -20.20 -6.05
C GLN A 475 7.43 -19.29 -7.28
N THR A 476 6.41 -19.44 -8.11
CA THR A 476 6.15 -18.58 -9.26
C THR A 476 5.83 -17.16 -8.80
N LEU A 477 4.95 -16.97 -7.80
CA LEU A 477 4.67 -15.66 -7.24
C LEU A 477 5.88 -15.07 -6.51
N LYS A 478 6.63 -15.89 -5.74
CA LYS A 478 7.85 -15.46 -5.07
C LYS A 478 8.89 -14.94 -6.06
N LYS A 479 9.13 -15.68 -7.16
CA LYS A 479 10.00 -15.23 -8.25
C LYS A 479 9.47 -13.97 -8.93
N LEU A 480 8.16 -13.90 -9.17
CA LEU A 480 7.53 -12.75 -9.78
C LEU A 480 7.64 -11.49 -8.89
N ARG A 481 7.46 -11.62 -7.60
CA ARG A 481 7.62 -10.54 -6.60
C ARG A 481 9.08 -10.08 -6.46
N GLN A 482 10.02 -10.98 -6.64
CA GLN A 482 11.46 -10.70 -6.62
C GLN A 482 11.97 -10.12 -7.94
N ARG A 483 11.09 -9.77 -8.88
CA ARG A 483 11.48 -9.33 -10.22
C ARG A 483 12.58 -8.31 -10.20
N ILE A 484 13.70 -8.75 -10.72
CA ILE A 484 14.79 -7.93 -11.13
C ILE A 484 14.94 -8.18 -12.62
N MET A 485 14.09 -7.57 -13.41
CA MET A 485 14.23 -7.61 -14.86
C MET A 485 14.78 -6.27 -15.30
N HIS A 486 16.08 -6.13 -15.18
CA HIS A 486 16.78 -5.00 -15.76
C HIS A 486 17.66 -5.53 -16.89
N SER A 487 17.42 -5.06 -18.10
CA SER A 487 18.37 -5.14 -19.19
C SER A 487 19.40 -4.01 -19.01
N GLU A 488 20.55 -4.12 -19.66
CA GLU A 488 21.55 -3.04 -19.69
C GLU A 488 20.94 -1.68 -20.08
N LYS A 489 19.89 -1.68 -20.91
CA LYS A 489 19.10 -0.48 -21.27
C LYS A 489 18.36 0.14 -20.11
N CYS A 490 18.07 -0.63 -19.07
CA CYS A 490 17.41 -0.10 -17.88
C CYS A 490 18.36 0.67 -16.97
N ASP A 491 19.68 0.51 -17.12
CA ASP A 491 20.66 1.10 -16.21
C ASP A 491 20.67 2.62 -16.26
N SER A 492 20.39 3.20 -17.43
CA SER A 492 20.24 4.64 -17.62
C SER A 492 18.79 5.14 -17.52
N CYS A 493 17.81 4.24 -17.30
CA CYS A 493 16.41 4.59 -17.30
C CYS A 493 16.02 5.30 -15.99
N PRO A 494 15.47 6.52 -16.03
CA PRO A 494 15.04 7.25 -14.83
C PRO A 494 13.90 6.54 -14.08
N TYR A 495 13.20 5.62 -14.76
CA TYR A 495 12.07 4.85 -14.20
C TYR A 495 12.46 3.47 -13.70
N LYS A 496 13.72 3.07 -13.85
CA LYS A 496 14.23 1.74 -13.48
C LYS A 496 13.71 1.25 -12.13
N ARG A 497 13.62 2.13 -11.15
CA ARG A 497 13.22 1.81 -9.77
C ARG A 497 11.73 1.63 -9.56
N ARG A 498 10.92 2.18 -10.44
CA ARG A 498 9.45 2.22 -10.33
C ARG A 498 8.79 1.33 -11.37
N CYS A 499 9.56 0.94 -12.37
CA CYS A 499 9.08 0.10 -13.44
C CYS A 499 8.94 -1.35 -12.95
N LEU A 500 7.74 -1.87 -13.06
CA LEU A 500 7.44 -3.29 -12.88
C LEU A 500 7.05 -3.86 -14.24
N PRO A 501 8.03 -4.18 -15.08
CA PRO A 501 7.73 -4.65 -16.42
C PRO A 501 6.94 -5.95 -16.38
N CYS A 502 6.05 -6.12 -17.35
CA CYS A 502 5.42 -7.42 -17.56
C CYS A 502 6.49 -8.45 -17.94
N PRO A 503 6.52 -9.63 -17.31
CA PRO A 503 7.52 -10.66 -17.60
C PRO A 503 7.52 -11.15 -19.05
N LYS A 504 6.40 -10.97 -19.77
CA LYS A 504 6.29 -11.32 -21.19
C LYS A 504 6.81 -10.24 -22.14
N ILE A 505 7.08 -9.04 -21.64
CA ILE A 505 7.56 -7.96 -22.50
C ILE A 505 9.08 -7.98 -22.52
N THR A 506 9.62 -8.47 -23.63
CA THR A 506 11.06 -8.55 -23.87
C THR A 506 11.69 -7.23 -24.33
N VAL A 507 10.90 -6.25 -24.68
CA VAL A 507 11.35 -4.96 -25.24
C VAL A 507 10.71 -3.81 -24.47
N CYS A 508 11.47 -3.25 -23.54
CA CYS A 508 11.18 -1.93 -23.02
C CYS A 508 11.77 -0.90 -24.01
N ASN A 509 10.93 -0.14 -24.67
CA ASN A 509 11.38 0.98 -25.47
C ASN A 509 11.56 2.20 -24.56
N SER A 510 12.72 2.30 -23.91
CA SER A 510 13.10 3.47 -23.10
C SER A 510 13.13 4.79 -23.90
N ALA A 511 12.95 4.72 -25.22
CA ALA A 511 12.83 5.88 -26.10
C ALA A 511 11.51 6.65 -25.96
N LEU A 512 10.53 6.15 -25.19
CA LEU A 512 9.31 6.89 -24.84
C LEU A 512 9.52 7.91 -23.73
N PHE A 513 10.65 7.86 -23.06
CA PHE A 513 11.00 8.67 -21.90
C PHE A 513 12.38 9.32 -22.14
#